data_f7e5925f2fd8c14b4327216148af92d2
#
_entry.id   f7e5925f2fd8c14b4327216148af92d2
#
_cell.length_a   1.000
_cell.length_b   1.000
_cell.length_c   1.000
_cell.angle_alpha   90.00
_cell.angle_beta   90.00
_cell.angle_gamma   90.00
#
_symmetry.space_group_name_H-M   'P 1'
#
loop_
_entity.id
_entity.type
_entity.pdbx_description
1 polymer ?
#
loop_
_entity_poly.entity_id
_entity_poly.type
_entity_poly.pdbx_seq_one_letter_code
_entity_poly.pdbx_strand_id
1 'polypeptide(L)'
;APVFPVPTSLSPSRVSSFTSCPMQFRFSSIEKLPEAPGPATTKGSIVHRALELLFVRPAADRTPATLADDMTTALAEYATDADYVGLRLDADGAAKFERDCRALIDKYFAMEDPATVREIGLELWMEAEVGALTLRGIIDRLELDADGELVVTDYKTGRAPSGNFEQ
;
A
#
# COMPACT_ATOMS: atom_id res chain seq x y z
N ALA A 1 -14.70 34.24 3.95
CA ALA A 1 -14.50 32.80 4.04
C ALA A 1 -13.08 32.46 3.55
N PRO A 2 -12.37 31.50 4.14
CA PRO A 2 -11.05 31.12 3.64
C PRO A 2 -11.18 30.60 2.21
N VAL A 3 -10.33 31.11 1.32
CA VAL A 3 -10.25 30.65 -0.06
C VAL A 3 -9.16 29.58 -0.11
N PHE A 4 -9.54 28.35 -0.35
CA PHE A 4 -8.59 27.25 -0.53
C PHE A 4 -8.19 27.15 -1.99
N PRO A 5 -6.90 26.91 -2.30
CA PRO A 5 -6.48 26.71 -3.68
C PRO A 5 -7.07 25.43 -4.25
N VAL A 6 -7.47 25.47 -5.51
CA VAL A 6 -7.92 24.27 -6.24
C VAL A 6 -6.71 23.37 -6.44
N PRO A 7 -6.78 22.08 -6.05
CA PRO A 7 -5.68 21.14 -6.29
C PRO A 7 -5.41 20.97 -7.79
N THR A 8 -4.15 21.07 -8.18
CA THR A 8 -3.68 20.82 -9.55
C THR A 8 -3.07 19.43 -9.69
N SER A 9 -2.92 18.72 -8.58
CA SER A 9 -2.36 17.35 -8.54
C SER A 9 -3.22 16.47 -7.65
N LEU A 10 -3.56 15.28 -8.16
CA LEU A 10 -4.41 14.29 -7.49
C LEU A 10 -3.78 12.90 -7.55
N SER A 11 -3.94 12.12 -6.48
CA SER A 11 -3.69 10.67 -6.50
C SER A 11 -4.97 9.91 -6.86
N PRO A 12 -4.89 8.65 -7.31
CA PRO A 12 -6.07 7.82 -7.56
C PRO A 12 -7.01 7.74 -6.36
N SER A 13 -6.47 7.61 -5.15
CA SER A 13 -7.26 7.60 -3.91
C SER A 13 -7.99 8.93 -3.67
N ARG A 14 -7.37 10.06 -4.01
CA ARG A 14 -8.03 11.37 -3.91
C ARG A 14 -9.13 11.56 -4.94
N VAL A 15 -8.95 11.04 -6.16
CA VAL A 15 -10.00 11.01 -7.18
C VAL A 15 -11.18 10.18 -6.68
N SER A 16 -10.94 8.98 -6.15
CA SER A 16 -11.98 8.12 -5.57
C SER A 16 -12.68 8.80 -4.38
N SER A 17 -11.93 9.47 -3.50
CA SER A 17 -12.52 10.22 -2.38
C SER A 17 -13.43 11.35 -2.87
N PHE A 18 -13.02 12.09 -3.91
CA PHE A 18 -13.84 13.16 -4.48
C PHE A 18 -15.14 12.63 -5.10
N THR A 19 -15.06 11.54 -5.87
CA THR A 19 -16.24 10.95 -6.53
C THR A 19 -17.20 10.32 -5.53
N SER A 20 -16.69 9.73 -4.44
CA SER A 20 -17.50 9.10 -3.40
C SER A 20 -18.14 10.14 -2.46
N CYS A 21 -17.36 11.12 -1.99
CA CYS A 21 -17.83 12.16 -1.09
C CYS A 21 -17.00 13.45 -1.23
N PRO A 22 -17.47 14.45 -2.00
CA PRO A 22 -16.75 15.72 -2.16
C PRO A 22 -16.45 16.45 -0.84
N MET A 23 -17.28 16.27 0.19
CA MET A 23 -17.06 16.86 1.51
C MET A 23 -15.89 16.20 2.24
N GLN A 24 -15.78 14.87 2.18
CA GLN A 24 -14.63 14.15 2.72
C GLN A 24 -13.35 14.58 2.01
N PHE A 25 -13.38 14.64 0.68
CA PHE A 25 -12.26 15.14 -0.11
C PHE A 25 -11.84 16.56 0.31
N ARG A 26 -12.80 17.46 0.52
CA ARG A 26 -12.53 18.83 0.99
C ARG A 26 -11.76 18.78 2.31
N PHE A 27 -12.25 18.06 3.32
CA PHE A 27 -11.63 18.03 4.63
C PHE A 27 -10.25 17.36 4.62
N SER A 28 -10.11 16.22 3.94
CA SER A 28 -8.84 15.47 3.91
C SER A 28 -7.80 16.06 2.97
N SER A 29 -8.21 16.55 1.78
CA SER A 29 -7.28 16.89 0.71
C SER A 29 -7.06 18.37 0.51
N ILE A 30 -8.05 19.22 0.82
CA ILE A 30 -7.99 20.67 0.67
C ILE A 30 -7.66 21.34 2.00
N GLU A 31 -8.48 21.11 3.03
CA GLU A 31 -8.29 21.67 4.36
C GLU A 31 -7.23 20.94 5.18
N LYS A 32 -6.90 19.69 4.78
CA LYS A 32 -5.88 18.83 5.40
C LYS A 32 -6.09 18.69 6.91
N LEU A 33 -7.33 18.42 7.30
CA LEU A 33 -7.62 18.16 8.70
C LEU A 33 -6.84 16.92 9.16
N PRO A 34 -6.23 16.96 10.36
CA PRO A 34 -5.53 15.81 10.89
C PRO A 34 -6.47 14.61 11.01
N GLU A 35 -6.05 13.49 10.46
CA GLU A 35 -6.73 12.20 10.62
C GLU A 35 -5.89 11.32 11.55
N ALA A 36 -6.56 10.64 12.48
CA ALA A 36 -5.87 9.72 13.35
C ALA A 36 -5.37 8.51 12.54
N PRO A 37 -4.16 8.01 12.80
CA PRO A 37 -3.64 6.83 12.12
C PRO A 37 -4.57 5.63 12.35
N GLY A 38 -4.85 4.91 11.28
CA GLY A 38 -5.73 3.75 11.30
C GLY A 38 -4.94 2.44 11.33
N PRO A 39 -5.32 1.46 12.18
CA PRO A 39 -4.62 0.18 12.24
C PRO A 39 -4.57 -0.55 10.88
N ALA A 40 -5.60 -0.39 10.05
CA ALA A 40 -5.65 -1.02 8.73
C ALA A 40 -4.64 -0.39 7.76
N THR A 41 -4.53 0.93 7.74
CA THR A 41 -3.57 1.65 6.89
C THR A 41 -2.13 1.34 7.30
N THR A 42 -1.81 1.45 8.59
CA THR A 42 -0.47 1.15 9.11
C THR A 42 -0.07 -0.30 8.84
N LYS A 43 -1.00 -1.25 9.01
CA LYS A 43 -0.79 -2.65 8.65
C LYS A 43 -0.50 -2.83 7.16
N GLY A 44 -1.25 -2.14 6.30
CA GLY A 44 -1.02 -2.12 4.86
C GLY A 44 0.40 -1.69 4.53
N SER A 45 0.83 -0.55 5.04
CA SER A 45 2.18 -0.01 4.80
C SER A 45 3.29 -0.98 5.24
N ILE A 46 3.14 -1.66 6.38
CA ILE A 46 4.12 -2.65 6.86
C ILE A 46 4.17 -3.87 5.93
N VAL A 47 3.01 -4.35 5.46
CA VAL A 47 2.95 -5.48 4.51
C VAL A 47 3.58 -5.11 3.17
N HIS A 48 3.28 -3.93 2.63
CA HIS A 48 3.90 -3.43 1.40
C HIS A 48 5.42 -3.36 1.54
N ARG A 49 5.91 -2.84 2.69
CA ARG A 49 7.35 -2.77 2.96
C ARG A 49 8.00 -4.16 3.01
N ALA A 50 7.36 -5.14 3.63
CA ALA A 50 7.89 -6.51 3.66
C ALA A 50 7.94 -7.14 2.26
N LEU A 51 6.93 -6.91 1.42
CA LEU A 51 6.92 -7.38 0.03
C LEU A 51 7.95 -6.64 -0.81
N GLU A 52 8.13 -5.35 -0.66
CA GLU A 52 9.20 -4.60 -1.31
C GLU A 52 10.59 -5.20 -0.98
N LEU A 53 10.86 -5.48 0.29
CA LEU A 53 12.12 -6.11 0.73
C LEU A 53 12.30 -7.50 0.09
N LEU A 54 11.24 -8.30 -0.02
CA LEU A 54 11.29 -9.59 -0.69
C LEU A 54 11.70 -9.44 -2.16
N PHE A 55 11.12 -8.49 -2.89
CA PHE A 55 11.37 -8.30 -4.32
C PHE A 55 12.72 -7.62 -4.62
N VAL A 56 13.35 -6.96 -3.67
CA VAL A 56 14.76 -6.51 -3.79
C VAL A 56 15.73 -7.70 -3.78
N ARG A 57 15.31 -8.87 -3.26
CA ARG A 57 16.13 -10.08 -3.25
C ARG A 57 16.21 -10.73 -4.62
N PRO A 58 17.31 -11.45 -4.93
CA PRO A 58 17.34 -12.33 -6.09
C PRO A 58 16.16 -13.31 -6.09
N ALA A 59 15.62 -13.63 -7.26
CA ALA A 59 14.43 -14.49 -7.39
C ALA A 59 14.53 -15.82 -6.62
N ALA A 60 15.71 -16.46 -6.62
CA ALA A 60 15.95 -17.72 -5.91
C ALA A 60 15.83 -17.60 -4.37
N ASP A 61 15.96 -16.39 -3.83
CA ASP A 61 15.92 -16.14 -2.39
C ASP A 61 14.53 -15.65 -1.91
N ARG A 62 13.57 -15.54 -2.82
CA ARG A 62 12.19 -15.12 -2.50
C ARG A 62 11.37 -16.31 -2.00
N THR A 63 11.53 -16.61 -0.73
CA THR A 63 10.93 -17.78 -0.07
C THR A 63 10.00 -17.34 1.07
N PRO A 64 9.10 -18.22 1.54
CA PRO A 64 8.30 -17.93 2.74
C PRO A 64 9.14 -17.55 3.97
N ALA A 65 10.31 -18.18 4.14
CA ALA A 65 11.20 -17.91 5.26
C ALA A 65 11.80 -16.50 5.15
N THR A 66 12.29 -16.10 3.97
CA THR A 66 12.84 -14.74 3.76
C THR A 66 11.76 -13.67 3.88
N LEU A 67 10.53 -13.92 3.43
CA LEU A 67 9.42 -12.97 3.65
C LEU A 67 9.07 -12.82 5.14
N ALA A 68 9.17 -13.88 5.93
CA ALA A 68 8.97 -13.80 7.39
C ALA A 68 10.06 -12.95 8.07
N ASP A 69 11.31 -13.03 7.60
CA ASP A 69 12.42 -12.20 8.05
C ASP A 69 12.23 -10.72 7.61
N ASP A 70 11.78 -10.51 6.37
CA ASP A 70 11.47 -9.19 5.82
C ASP A 70 10.31 -8.53 6.57
N MET A 71 9.29 -9.31 6.95
CA MET A 71 8.21 -8.82 7.83
C MET A 71 8.74 -8.40 9.20
N THR A 72 9.68 -9.14 9.77
CA THR A 72 10.32 -8.76 11.05
C THR A 72 11.08 -7.45 10.91
N THR A 73 11.78 -7.27 9.79
CA THR A 73 12.49 -6.03 9.46
C THR A 73 11.51 -4.86 9.30
N ALA A 74 10.45 -5.05 8.52
CA ALA A 74 9.44 -4.02 8.30
C ALA A 74 8.75 -3.60 9.62
N LEU A 75 8.39 -4.55 10.49
CA LEU A 75 7.83 -4.25 11.81
C LEU A 75 8.80 -3.44 12.68
N ALA A 76 10.10 -3.75 12.65
CA ALA A 76 11.11 -3.01 13.39
C ALA A 76 11.31 -1.58 12.85
N GLU A 77 11.30 -1.40 11.51
CA GLU A 77 11.36 -0.08 10.88
C GLU A 77 10.17 0.80 11.29
N TYR A 78 8.97 0.22 11.34
CA TYR A 78 7.75 0.95 11.70
C TYR A 78 7.56 1.13 13.21
N ALA A 79 8.32 0.48 14.08
CA ALA A 79 8.15 0.60 15.53
C ALA A 79 8.29 2.04 16.06
N THR A 80 9.04 2.89 15.36
CA THR A 80 9.21 4.32 15.67
C THR A 80 8.46 5.26 14.73
N ASP A 81 7.72 4.72 13.76
CA ASP A 81 6.92 5.51 12.83
C ASP A 81 5.75 6.18 13.54
N ALA A 82 5.44 7.42 13.14
CA ALA A 82 4.42 8.24 13.78
C ALA A 82 3.02 7.60 13.73
N ASP A 83 2.68 6.92 12.62
CA ASP A 83 1.39 6.28 12.46
C ASP A 83 1.28 5.05 13.36
N TYR A 84 2.35 4.24 13.48
CA TYR A 84 2.36 3.09 14.38
C TYR A 84 2.31 3.53 15.85
N VAL A 85 3.15 4.49 16.25
CA VAL A 85 3.15 5.06 17.61
C VAL A 85 1.80 5.69 17.94
N GLY A 86 1.19 6.36 16.95
CA GLY A 86 -0.14 6.98 17.08
C GLY A 86 -1.28 5.99 17.33
N LEU A 87 -1.12 4.71 17.04
CA LEU A 87 -2.10 3.66 17.37
C LEU A 87 -2.22 3.42 18.88
N ARG A 88 -1.21 3.79 19.67
CA ARG A 88 -1.19 3.64 21.14
C ARG A 88 -1.57 2.25 21.63
N LEU A 89 -1.03 1.23 20.96
CA LEU A 89 -1.31 -0.16 21.30
C LEU A 89 -0.65 -0.51 22.65
N ASP A 90 -1.38 -1.22 23.50
CA ASP A 90 -0.79 -1.91 24.64
C ASP A 90 -0.04 -3.18 24.20
N ALA A 91 0.56 -3.91 25.11
CA ALA A 91 1.35 -5.09 24.78
C ALA A 91 0.54 -6.18 24.05
N ASP A 92 -0.70 -6.40 24.46
CA ASP A 92 -1.58 -7.40 23.84
C ASP A 92 -2.06 -6.94 22.45
N GLY A 93 -2.38 -5.65 22.32
CA GLY A 93 -2.72 -5.01 21.05
C GLY A 93 -1.58 -5.07 20.05
N ALA A 94 -0.35 -4.77 20.48
CA ALA A 94 0.86 -4.86 19.65
C ALA A 94 1.11 -6.30 19.18
N ALA A 95 1.02 -7.28 20.09
CA ALA A 95 1.17 -8.69 19.75
C ALA A 95 0.07 -9.16 18.79
N LYS A 96 -1.17 -8.70 18.96
CA LYS A 96 -2.25 -8.98 18.01
C LYS A 96 -1.99 -8.36 16.65
N PHE A 97 -1.57 -7.09 16.61
CA PHE A 97 -1.27 -6.36 15.39
C PHE A 97 -0.17 -7.07 14.58
N GLU A 98 0.92 -7.50 15.23
CA GLU A 98 1.98 -8.27 14.60
C GLU A 98 1.47 -9.59 14.03
N ARG A 99 0.70 -10.38 14.79
CA ARG A 99 0.09 -11.62 14.28
C ARG A 99 -0.78 -11.38 13.06
N ASP A 100 -1.55 -10.31 13.06
CA ASP A 100 -2.39 -9.94 11.92
C ASP A 100 -1.56 -9.60 10.66
N CYS A 101 -0.42 -8.89 10.82
CA CYS A 101 0.51 -8.59 9.73
C CYS A 101 1.09 -9.89 9.14
N ARG A 102 1.57 -10.80 10.01
CA ARG A 102 2.14 -12.09 9.59
C ARG A 102 1.10 -12.95 8.87
N ALA A 103 -0.14 -13.00 9.36
CA ALA A 103 -1.22 -13.74 8.72
C ALA A 103 -1.58 -13.24 7.31
N LEU A 104 -1.27 -11.97 6.99
CA LEU A 104 -1.46 -11.43 5.63
C LEU A 104 -0.39 -11.97 4.68
N ILE A 105 0.87 -11.99 5.08
CA ILE A 105 1.96 -12.49 4.24
C ILE A 105 1.94 -14.01 4.07
N ASP A 106 1.41 -14.76 5.04
CA ASP A 106 1.26 -16.21 4.95
C ASP A 106 0.40 -16.62 3.74
N LYS A 107 -0.52 -15.77 3.30
CA LYS A 107 -1.41 -16.03 2.16
C LYS A 107 -0.77 -15.70 0.82
N TYR A 108 0.30 -14.92 0.82
CA TYR A 108 0.90 -14.40 -0.40
C TYR A 108 1.39 -15.49 -1.34
N PHE A 109 2.11 -16.49 -0.82
CA PHE A 109 2.61 -17.63 -1.62
C PHE A 109 1.53 -18.58 -2.15
N ALA A 110 0.30 -18.43 -1.69
CA ALA A 110 -0.85 -19.13 -2.28
C ALA A 110 -1.42 -18.38 -3.51
N MET A 111 -1.06 -17.12 -3.68
CA MET A 111 -1.54 -16.27 -4.78
C MET A 111 -0.58 -16.30 -5.97
N GLU A 112 0.73 -16.25 -5.71
CA GLU A 112 1.76 -16.28 -6.75
C GLU A 112 3.07 -16.91 -6.25
N ASP A 113 3.91 -17.33 -7.18
CA ASP A 113 5.29 -17.72 -6.91
C ASP A 113 6.23 -16.56 -7.22
N PRO A 114 6.73 -15.83 -6.21
CA PRO A 114 7.56 -14.65 -6.44
C PRO A 114 8.91 -14.95 -7.10
N ALA A 115 9.36 -16.20 -7.10
CA ALA A 115 10.57 -16.60 -7.81
C ALA A 115 10.41 -16.55 -9.34
N THR A 116 9.18 -16.60 -9.84
CA THR A 116 8.89 -16.51 -11.28
C THR A 116 8.63 -15.09 -11.78
N VAL A 117 8.44 -14.15 -10.86
CA VAL A 117 8.13 -12.75 -11.17
C VAL A 117 9.37 -12.03 -11.71
N ARG A 118 9.18 -11.31 -12.82
CA ARG A 118 10.21 -10.48 -13.49
C ARG A 118 9.90 -9.00 -13.25
N GLU A 119 10.12 -8.54 -12.03
CA GLU A 119 9.91 -7.13 -11.67
C GLU A 119 10.87 -6.21 -12.44
N ILE A 120 10.36 -5.06 -12.85
CA ILE A 120 11.11 -3.97 -13.47
C ILE A 120 11.03 -2.68 -12.68
N GLY A 121 10.13 -2.61 -11.69
CA GLY A 121 10.02 -1.49 -10.77
C GLY A 121 9.23 -1.85 -9.53
N LEU A 122 9.70 -1.36 -8.38
CA LEU A 122 9.06 -1.49 -7.06
C LEU A 122 8.83 -0.08 -6.51
N GLU A 123 7.68 0.13 -5.85
CA GLU A 123 7.30 1.44 -5.30
C GLU A 123 7.54 2.57 -6.33
N LEU A 124 7.16 2.30 -7.58
CA LEU A 124 7.50 3.15 -8.71
C LEU A 124 6.63 4.40 -8.72
N TRP A 125 7.27 5.56 -8.52
CA TRP A 125 6.61 6.84 -8.64
C TRP A 125 6.22 7.12 -10.10
N MET A 126 4.94 7.41 -10.31
CA MET A 126 4.39 7.74 -11.62
C MET A 126 3.68 9.09 -11.61
N GLU A 127 3.83 9.80 -12.72
CA GLU A 127 3.14 11.07 -12.94
C GLU A 127 2.63 11.12 -14.38
N ALA A 128 1.39 11.60 -14.56
CA ALA A 128 0.76 11.78 -15.86
C ALA A 128 -0.06 13.08 -15.89
N GLU A 129 0.04 13.82 -16.98
CA GLU A 129 -0.77 15.02 -17.20
C GLU A 129 -2.09 14.64 -17.89
N VAL A 130 -3.20 15.11 -17.31
CA VAL A 130 -4.54 14.93 -17.85
C VAL A 130 -5.24 16.30 -17.90
N GLY A 131 -5.17 16.95 -19.04
CA GLY A 131 -5.63 18.33 -19.19
C GLY A 131 -4.83 19.31 -18.31
N ALA A 132 -5.50 19.97 -17.37
CA ALA A 132 -4.86 20.89 -16.42
C ALA A 132 -4.49 20.21 -15.07
N LEU A 133 -4.67 18.91 -14.97
CA LEU A 133 -4.39 18.15 -13.74
C LEU A 133 -3.17 17.24 -13.94
N THR A 134 -2.37 17.15 -12.90
CA THR A 134 -1.31 16.14 -12.78
C THR A 134 -1.82 15.00 -11.91
N LEU A 135 -1.91 13.80 -12.45
CA LEU A 135 -2.16 12.58 -11.69
C LEU A 135 -0.84 12.03 -11.17
N ARG A 136 -0.78 11.68 -9.89
CA ARG A 136 0.42 11.15 -9.23
C ARG A 136 0.06 9.90 -8.46
N GLY A 137 0.88 8.87 -8.58
CA GLY A 137 0.68 7.62 -7.87
C GLY A 137 1.97 6.86 -7.68
N ILE A 138 1.91 5.85 -6.85
CA ILE A 138 2.97 4.86 -6.68
C ILE A 138 2.39 3.54 -7.16
N ILE A 139 3.15 2.84 -7.98
CA ILE A 139 2.86 1.46 -8.39
C ILE A 139 3.66 0.56 -7.46
N ASP A 140 2.99 -0.32 -6.72
CA ASP A 140 3.67 -1.21 -5.77
C ASP A 140 4.68 -2.10 -6.49
N ARG A 141 4.27 -2.70 -7.61
CA ARG A 141 5.16 -3.49 -8.47
C ARG A 141 4.77 -3.37 -9.93
N LEU A 142 5.76 -3.12 -10.79
CA LEU A 142 5.65 -3.19 -12.24
C LEU A 142 6.51 -4.36 -12.71
N GLU A 143 5.96 -5.22 -13.56
CA GLU A 143 6.64 -6.42 -14.05
C GLU A 143 6.36 -6.71 -15.52
N LEU A 144 7.12 -7.64 -16.07
CA LEU A 144 6.85 -8.25 -17.37
C LEU A 144 6.34 -9.66 -17.17
N ASP A 145 5.20 -9.99 -17.77
CA ASP A 145 4.69 -11.35 -17.81
C ASP A 145 5.50 -12.25 -18.77
N ALA A 146 5.04 -13.49 -18.94
CA ALA A 146 5.70 -14.47 -19.81
C ALA A 146 5.68 -14.05 -21.30
N ASP A 147 4.69 -13.28 -21.72
CA ASP A 147 4.52 -12.78 -23.08
C ASP A 147 5.25 -11.45 -23.32
N GLY A 148 5.83 -10.86 -22.26
CA GLY A 148 6.54 -9.58 -22.29
C GLY A 148 5.61 -8.37 -22.18
N GLU A 149 4.39 -8.57 -21.76
CA GLU A 149 3.44 -7.50 -21.47
C GLU A 149 3.70 -6.88 -20.09
N LEU A 150 3.40 -5.58 -19.97
CA LEU A 150 3.52 -4.88 -18.71
C LEU A 150 2.34 -5.20 -17.79
N VAL A 151 2.64 -5.67 -16.61
CA VAL A 151 1.65 -5.93 -15.55
C VAL A 151 1.89 -5.00 -14.37
N VAL A 152 0.83 -4.34 -13.94
CA VAL A 152 0.81 -3.49 -12.74
C VAL A 152 0.17 -4.28 -11.61
N THR A 153 0.92 -4.52 -10.54
CA THR A 153 0.42 -5.18 -9.33
C THR A 153 0.26 -4.15 -8.22
N ASP A 154 -0.92 -4.15 -7.58
CA ASP A 154 -1.25 -3.33 -6.42
C ASP A 154 -1.73 -4.25 -5.30
N TYR A 155 -1.03 -4.24 -4.17
CA TYR A 155 -1.31 -5.10 -3.03
C TYR A 155 -2.42 -4.53 -2.16
N LYS A 156 -3.46 -5.31 -1.92
CA LYS A 156 -4.58 -4.91 -1.05
C LYS A 156 -4.64 -5.82 0.18
N THR A 157 -4.40 -5.23 1.34
CA THR A 157 -4.45 -5.92 2.64
C THR A 157 -5.85 -5.88 3.27
N GLY A 158 -6.79 -5.22 2.63
CA GLY A 158 -8.17 -5.10 3.06
C GLY A 158 -8.99 -6.36 2.75
N ARG A 159 -10.28 -6.29 3.07
CA ARG A 159 -11.24 -7.34 2.72
C ARG A 159 -11.46 -7.34 1.20
N ALA A 160 -11.40 -8.53 0.59
CA ALA A 160 -11.73 -8.68 -0.82
C ALA A 160 -13.14 -8.12 -1.12
N PRO A 161 -13.33 -7.39 -2.23
CA PRO A 161 -14.66 -6.97 -2.67
C PRO A 161 -15.59 -8.18 -2.78
N SER A 162 -16.86 -8.01 -2.40
CA SER A 162 -17.88 -9.01 -2.72
C SER A 162 -18.08 -9.02 -4.23
N GLY A 163 -18.29 -10.19 -4.85
CA GLY A 163 -18.37 -10.39 -6.31
C GLY A 163 -19.41 -9.55 -7.08
N ASN A 164 -20.11 -8.63 -6.41
CA ASN A 164 -21.00 -7.65 -7.01
C ASN A 164 -20.27 -6.43 -7.62
N PHE A 165 -18.95 -6.37 -7.56
CA PHE A 165 -18.12 -5.28 -8.11
C PHE A 165 -17.34 -5.68 -9.36
N GLU A 166 -17.60 -6.88 -9.92
CA GLU A 166 -17.03 -7.34 -11.19
C GLU A 166 -17.92 -6.95 -12.38
N GLN A 167 -18.30 -5.67 -12.49
CA GLN A 167 -19.00 -5.14 -13.67
C GLN A 167 -18.29 -3.91 -14.22
#